data_ae509e37f9fbdf45047b929176671201
#
_entry.id   ae509e37f9fbdf45047b929176671201
#
_cell.length_a   1.000
_cell.length_b   1.000
_cell.length_c   1.000
_cell.angle_alpha   90.00
_cell.angle_beta   90.00
_cell.angle_gamma   90.00
#
_symmetry.space_group_name_H-M   'P 1'
#
loop_
_entity.id
_entity.type
_entity.pdbx_description
1 polymer ?
#
loop_
_entity_poly.entity_id
_entity_poly.type
_entity_poly.pdbx_seq_one_letter_code
_entity_poly.pdbx_strand_id
1 'polypeptide(L)'
;MPSTTRSTFFTSPTKFGPVTLAADGTAVTAVSFGEQNLPGDRQPTALTTEAANQIMAYLAGQRSAFTVPMRPEGSAFQQEVWKAAANIPYGHTTTARALAETLGRPGSFRSVGAALRACPTPLLVPTHRIVTATGKPTDDINAALLKLEQQPLTR
;
A
#
# COMPACT_ATOMS: atom_id res chain seq x y z
N MET A 1 -22.91 19.25 -4.06
CA MET A 1 -21.76 20.07 -3.67
C MET A 1 -20.53 19.20 -3.56
N PRO A 2 -19.56 19.43 -4.41
CA PRO A 2 -18.33 18.66 -4.24
C PRO A 2 -17.75 18.93 -2.86
N SER A 3 -17.20 17.90 -2.29
CA SER A 3 -16.53 18.03 -1.03
C SER A 3 -15.40 19.04 -1.17
N THR A 4 -15.35 20.00 -0.27
CA THR A 4 -14.23 20.93 -0.20
C THR A 4 -13.11 20.35 0.67
N THR A 5 -13.13 19.05 0.90
CA THR A 5 -12.12 18.40 1.70
C THR A 5 -10.77 18.61 1.05
N ARG A 6 -9.90 19.31 1.75
CA ARG A 6 -8.57 19.61 1.24
C ARG A 6 -7.70 18.38 1.29
N SER A 7 -6.97 18.15 0.21
CA SER A 7 -5.91 17.17 0.24
C SER A 7 -4.73 17.73 1.01
N THR A 8 -4.19 16.93 1.90
CA THR A 8 -2.96 17.26 2.62
C THR A 8 -1.95 16.15 2.43
N PHE A 9 -0.68 16.49 2.52
CA PHE A 9 0.38 15.48 2.48
C PHE A 9 1.43 15.78 3.52
N PHE A 10 2.16 14.75 3.91
CA PHE A 10 3.16 14.83 4.95
C PHE A 10 4.20 13.74 4.73
N THR A 11 5.48 14.11 4.88
CA THR A 11 6.59 13.16 4.74
C THR A 11 7.12 12.83 6.13
N SER A 12 7.16 11.53 6.43
CA SER A 12 7.66 11.01 7.70
C SER A 12 8.92 10.20 7.46
N PRO A 13 9.97 10.40 8.26
CA PRO A 13 11.15 9.54 8.17
C PRO A 13 10.84 8.14 8.71
N THR A 14 11.37 7.13 8.05
CA THR A 14 11.27 5.74 8.51
C THR A 14 12.63 5.07 8.35
N LYS A 15 12.77 3.87 8.91
CA LYS A 15 14.01 3.11 8.75
C LYS A 15 14.26 2.67 7.30
N PHE A 16 13.24 2.73 6.44
CA PHE A 16 13.37 2.42 5.01
C PHE A 16 13.44 3.71 4.18
N GLY A 17 13.74 4.84 4.82
CA GLY A 17 13.77 6.14 4.18
C GLY A 17 12.46 6.91 4.39
N PRO A 18 12.34 8.10 3.81
CA PRO A 18 11.12 8.89 3.98
C PRO A 18 9.92 8.22 3.30
N VAL A 19 8.75 8.39 3.90
CA VAL A 19 7.46 7.96 3.34
C VAL A 19 6.56 9.17 3.31
N THR A 20 5.99 9.46 2.14
CA THR A 20 5.05 10.57 1.96
C THR A 20 3.63 10.03 1.94
N LEU A 21 2.77 10.63 2.73
CA LEU A 21 1.38 10.25 2.91
C LEU A 21 0.48 11.40 2.48
N ALA A 22 -0.58 11.09 1.76
CA ALA A 22 -1.61 12.07 1.43
C ALA A 22 -2.95 11.59 1.94
N ALA A 23 -3.80 12.53 2.31
CA ALA A 23 -5.15 12.27 2.80
C ALA A 23 -6.08 13.42 2.43
N ASP A 24 -7.38 13.15 2.41
CA ASP A 24 -8.39 14.13 2.03
C ASP A 24 -9.32 14.52 3.18
N GLY A 25 -8.94 14.20 4.41
CA GLY A 25 -9.75 14.49 5.60
C GLY A 25 -10.63 13.33 6.03
N THR A 26 -10.90 12.35 5.15
CA THR A 26 -11.69 11.16 5.50
C THR A 26 -10.91 9.88 5.35
N ALA A 27 -9.91 9.85 4.48
CA ALA A 27 -9.13 8.65 4.21
C ALA A 27 -7.75 9.00 3.67
N VAL A 28 -6.82 8.07 3.82
CA VAL A 28 -5.51 8.16 3.18
C VAL A 28 -5.70 7.86 1.69
N THR A 29 -5.18 8.73 0.84
CA THR A 29 -5.36 8.65 -0.61
C THR A 29 -4.09 8.26 -1.35
N ALA A 30 -2.92 8.42 -0.72
CA ALA A 30 -1.66 8.04 -1.34
C ALA A 30 -0.59 7.73 -0.29
N VAL A 31 0.26 6.78 -0.63
CA VAL A 31 1.47 6.43 0.12
C VAL A 31 2.59 6.28 -0.90
N SER A 32 3.70 6.95 -0.69
CA SER A 32 4.87 6.86 -1.58
C SER A 32 6.13 6.69 -0.76
N PHE A 33 6.99 5.80 -1.17
CA PHE A 33 8.33 5.72 -0.60
C PHE A 33 9.17 6.81 -1.26
N GLY A 34 9.77 7.66 -0.44
CA GLY A 34 10.52 8.82 -0.87
C GLY A 34 9.81 10.10 -0.49
N GLU A 35 10.53 11.21 -0.62
CA GLU A 35 9.95 12.53 -0.41
C GLU A 35 9.29 12.97 -1.71
N GLN A 36 7.98 13.27 -1.64
CA GLN A 36 7.18 13.64 -2.80
C GLN A 36 6.46 14.95 -2.54
N ASN A 37 6.31 15.73 -3.61
CA ASN A 37 5.48 16.93 -3.61
C ASN A 37 4.14 16.56 -4.22
N LEU A 38 3.15 16.32 -3.38
CA LEU A 38 1.83 15.89 -3.82
C LEU A 38 0.86 17.07 -3.88
N PRO A 39 -0.24 16.94 -4.62
CA PRO A 39 -1.27 17.99 -4.63
C PRO A 39 -1.82 18.23 -3.23
N GLY A 40 -2.09 19.50 -2.92
CA GLY A 40 -2.68 19.88 -1.65
C GLY A 40 -1.71 20.63 -0.74
N ASP A 41 -2.11 20.80 0.51
CA ASP A 41 -1.34 21.52 1.50
C ASP A 41 -0.32 20.59 2.17
N ARG A 42 0.90 21.04 2.30
CA ARG A 42 1.94 20.30 3.01
C ARG A 42 1.81 20.54 4.50
N GLN A 43 1.06 19.68 5.16
CA GLN A 43 0.90 19.73 6.62
C GLN A 43 0.43 18.40 7.15
N PRO A 44 0.88 18.02 8.36
CA PRO A 44 0.36 16.81 9.01
C PRO A 44 -1.09 17.04 9.47
N THR A 45 -1.86 15.97 9.43
CA THR A 45 -3.21 15.93 9.99
C THR A 45 -3.29 14.76 10.95
N ALA A 46 -4.37 14.69 11.74
CA ALA A 46 -4.57 13.54 12.63
C ALA A 46 -4.55 12.23 11.83
N LEU A 47 -5.14 12.23 10.65
CA LEU A 47 -5.22 11.03 9.81
C LEU A 47 -3.85 10.63 9.26
N THR A 48 -3.08 11.56 8.69
CA THR A 48 -1.75 11.25 8.17
C THR A 48 -0.78 10.89 9.30
N THR A 49 -0.93 11.50 10.47
CA THR A 49 -0.11 11.17 11.64
C THR A 49 -0.41 9.75 12.11
N GLU A 50 -1.67 9.37 12.19
CA GLU A 50 -2.04 8.00 12.57
C GLU A 50 -1.54 6.99 11.55
N ALA A 51 -1.65 7.29 10.26
CA ALA A 51 -1.14 6.42 9.22
C ALA A 51 0.39 6.27 9.33
N ALA A 52 1.11 7.37 9.55
CA ALA A 52 2.56 7.32 9.74
C ALA A 52 2.92 6.47 10.95
N ASN A 53 2.20 6.62 12.07
CA ASN A 53 2.46 5.83 13.27
C ASN A 53 2.23 4.35 13.02
N GLN A 54 1.19 3.99 12.29
CA GLN A 54 0.93 2.59 11.96
C GLN A 54 2.00 2.02 11.03
N ILE A 55 2.46 2.81 10.05
CA ILE A 55 3.53 2.39 9.16
C ILE A 55 4.83 2.18 9.95
N MET A 56 5.17 3.10 10.85
CA MET A 56 6.36 2.95 11.68
C MET A 56 6.29 1.71 12.56
N ALA A 57 5.13 1.43 13.16
CA ALA A 57 4.94 0.23 13.98
C ALA A 57 5.05 -1.04 13.13
N TYR A 58 4.49 -1.03 11.91
CA TYR A 58 4.62 -2.15 10.98
C TYR A 58 6.09 -2.39 10.61
N LEU A 59 6.82 -1.33 10.25
CA LEU A 59 8.23 -1.43 9.87
C LEU A 59 9.12 -1.86 11.05
N ALA A 60 8.69 -1.60 12.27
CA ALA A 60 9.39 -2.06 13.48
C ALA A 60 9.03 -3.50 13.86
N GLY A 61 8.17 -4.16 13.09
CA GLY A 61 7.75 -5.53 13.38
C GLY A 61 6.74 -5.65 14.51
N GLN A 62 6.06 -4.57 14.86
CA GLN A 62 5.12 -4.53 15.98
C GLN A 62 3.66 -4.62 15.53
N ARG A 63 3.42 -4.63 14.23
CA ARG A 63 2.06 -4.55 13.70
C ARG A 63 1.99 -5.30 12.37
N SER A 64 0.91 -6.04 12.14
CA SER A 64 0.73 -6.84 10.93
C SER A 64 -0.37 -6.31 10.01
N ALA A 65 -1.14 -5.33 10.45
CA ALA A 65 -2.28 -4.82 9.69
C ALA A 65 -2.43 -3.33 9.90
N PHE A 66 -3.18 -2.70 9.02
CA PHE A 66 -3.48 -1.26 9.09
C PHE A 66 -4.97 -1.08 9.30
N THR A 67 -5.34 -0.11 10.14
CA THR A 67 -6.74 0.20 10.45
C THR A 67 -7.14 1.59 10.01
N VAL A 68 -6.19 2.41 9.52
CA VAL A 68 -6.55 3.73 9.00
C VAL A 68 -7.44 3.58 7.77
N PRO A 69 -8.47 4.44 7.63
CA PRO A 69 -9.26 4.41 6.41
C PRO A 69 -8.41 4.82 5.22
N MET A 70 -8.58 4.13 4.10
CA MET A 70 -7.89 4.45 2.86
C MET A 70 -8.87 4.46 1.70
N ARG A 71 -8.61 5.31 0.73
CA ARG A 71 -9.42 5.40 -0.48
C ARG A 71 -8.50 5.62 -1.68
N PRO A 72 -7.88 4.54 -2.18
CA PRO A 72 -7.10 4.66 -3.42
C PRO A 72 -8.05 4.89 -4.59
N GLU A 73 -7.75 5.87 -5.42
CA GLU A 73 -8.54 6.16 -6.60
C GLU A 73 -8.06 5.33 -7.78
N GLY A 74 -9.01 4.80 -8.54
CA GLY A 74 -8.71 4.01 -9.72
C GLY A 74 -9.97 3.50 -10.39
N SER A 75 -9.80 2.81 -11.50
CA SER A 75 -10.90 2.22 -12.26
C SER A 75 -11.59 1.11 -11.46
N ALA A 76 -12.77 0.69 -11.92
CA ALA A 76 -13.48 -0.42 -11.29
C ALA A 76 -12.63 -1.69 -11.27
N PHE A 77 -11.91 -1.98 -12.35
CA PHE A 77 -11.02 -3.14 -12.41
C PHE A 77 -9.88 -3.01 -11.40
N GLN A 78 -9.24 -1.83 -11.33
CA GLN A 78 -8.17 -1.59 -10.36
C GLN A 78 -8.67 -1.78 -8.93
N GLN A 79 -9.86 -1.28 -8.62
CA GLN A 79 -10.46 -1.45 -7.29
C GLN A 79 -10.66 -2.93 -6.95
N GLU A 80 -11.13 -3.74 -7.90
CA GLU A 80 -11.27 -5.18 -7.70
C GLU A 80 -9.93 -5.84 -7.39
N VAL A 81 -8.89 -5.48 -8.15
CA VAL A 81 -7.55 -6.02 -7.95
C VAL A 81 -7.01 -5.66 -6.57
N TRP A 82 -7.17 -4.40 -6.17
CA TRP A 82 -6.67 -3.95 -4.87
C TRP A 82 -7.40 -4.61 -3.70
N LYS A 83 -8.71 -4.81 -3.84
CA LYS A 83 -9.48 -5.55 -2.81
C LYS A 83 -9.01 -7.00 -2.69
N ALA A 84 -8.75 -7.64 -3.81
CA ALA A 84 -8.23 -9.01 -3.79
C ALA A 84 -6.84 -9.07 -3.15
N ALA A 85 -5.98 -8.11 -3.49
CA ALA A 85 -4.64 -8.03 -2.90
C ALA A 85 -4.69 -7.80 -1.39
N ALA A 86 -5.68 -7.04 -0.91
CA ALA A 86 -5.84 -6.77 0.52
C ALA A 86 -6.11 -8.05 1.34
N ASN A 87 -6.55 -9.11 0.69
CA ASN A 87 -6.83 -10.39 1.36
C ASN A 87 -5.59 -11.29 1.47
N ILE A 88 -4.45 -10.91 0.92
CA ILE A 88 -3.22 -11.70 1.06
C ILE A 88 -2.73 -11.57 2.50
N PRO A 89 -2.64 -12.66 3.26
CA PRO A 89 -2.27 -12.59 4.67
C PRO A 89 -0.83 -12.11 4.88
N TYR A 90 -0.58 -11.53 6.03
CA TYR A 90 0.75 -11.17 6.46
C TYR A 90 1.67 -12.39 6.41
N GLY A 91 2.87 -12.21 5.86
CA GLY A 91 3.85 -13.29 5.74
C GLY A 91 3.63 -14.23 4.56
N HIS A 92 2.60 -13.98 3.74
CA HIS A 92 2.30 -14.80 2.57
C HIS A 92 2.56 -14.02 1.28
N THR A 93 2.72 -14.73 0.19
CA THR A 93 2.91 -14.14 -1.13
C THR A 93 2.01 -14.84 -2.14
N THR A 94 1.75 -14.14 -3.25
CA THR A 94 1.07 -14.72 -4.40
C THR A 94 1.62 -14.08 -5.68
N THR A 95 1.14 -14.52 -6.82
CA THR A 95 1.54 -13.96 -8.12
C THR A 95 0.37 -13.24 -8.74
N ALA A 96 0.67 -12.36 -9.72
CA ALA A 96 -0.40 -11.68 -10.47
C ALA A 96 -1.27 -12.71 -11.19
N ARG A 97 -0.69 -13.80 -11.69
CA ARG A 97 -1.44 -14.87 -12.35
C ARG A 97 -2.41 -15.55 -11.40
N ALA A 98 -1.95 -15.91 -10.20
CA ALA A 98 -2.82 -16.52 -9.19
C ALA A 98 -3.94 -15.58 -8.76
N LEU A 99 -3.63 -14.29 -8.61
CA LEU A 99 -4.63 -13.30 -8.25
C LEU A 99 -5.67 -13.14 -9.36
N ALA A 100 -5.25 -13.16 -10.63
CA ALA A 100 -6.15 -13.10 -11.77
C ALA A 100 -7.10 -14.30 -11.77
N GLU A 101 -6.60 -15.49 -11.45
CA GLU A 101 -7.43 -16.68 -11.32
C GLU A 101 -8.47 -16.54 -10.22
N THR A 102 -8.07 -16.00 -9.08
CA THR A 102 -8.97 -15.71 -7.95
C THR A 102 -10.09 -14.77 -8.36
N LEU A 103 -9.78 -13.80 -9.23
CA LEU A 103 -10.77 -12.84 -9.73
C LEU A 103 -11.66 -13.42 -10.85
N GLY A 104 -11.42 -14.66 -11.25
CA GLY A 104 -12.17 -15.26 -12.35
C GLY A 104 -11.76 -14.75 -13.72
N ARG A 105 -10.57 -14.16 -13.84
CA ARG A 105 -10.05 -13.55 -15.07
C ARG A 105 -8.62 -14.03 -15.35
N PRO A 106 -8.40 -15.33 -15.52
CA PRO A 106 -7.03 -15.86 -15.61
C PRO A 106 -6.22 -15.28 -16.76
N GLY A 107 -6.88 -14.89 -17.85
CA GLY A 107 -6.18 -14.26 -18.99
C GLY A 107 -5.78 -12.80 -18.73
N SER A 108 -6.21 -12.20 -17.63
CA SER A 108 -5.97 -10.79 -17.35
C SER A 108 -4.76 -10.55 -16.43
N PHE A 109 -3.87 -11.53 -16.28
CA PHE A 109 -2.78 -11.42 -15.31
C PHE A 109 -1.84 -10.22 -15.57
N ARG A 110 -1.67 -9.81 -16.81
CA ARG A 110 -0.85 -8.62 -17.13
C ARG A 110 -1.53 -7.34 -16.67
N SER A 111 -2.85 -7.26 -16.88
CA SER A 111 -3.64 -6.11 -16.41
C SER A 111 -3.69 -6.07 -14.89
N VAL A 112 -3.75 -7.23 -14.24
CA VAL A 112 -3.66 -7.33 -12.78
C VAL A 112 -2.32 -6.79 -12.29
N GLY A 113 -1.22 -7.22 -12.93
CA GLY A 113 0.10 -6.70 -12.58
C GLY A 113 0.23 -5.19 -12.74
N ALA A 114 -0.34 -4.65 -13.83
CA ALA A 114 -0.35 -3.20 -14.06
C ALA A 114 -1.16 -2.46 -12.99
N ALA A 115 -2.32 -3.01 -12.61
CA ALA A 115 -3.15 -2.41 -11.56
C ALA A 115 -2.43 -2.39 -10.21
N LEU A 116 -1.69 -3.46 -9.89
CA LEU A 116 -0.92 -3.52 -8.65
C LEU A 116 0.19 -2.48 -8.61
N ARG A 117 0.89 -2.28 -9.74
CA ARG A 117 1.92 -1.25 -9.83
C ARG A 117 1.36 0.16 -9.76
N ALA A 118 0.12 0.35 -10.18
CA ALA A 118 -0.54 1.65 -10.19
C ALA A 118 -1.24 1.99 -8.86
N CYS A 119 -1.20 1.11 -7.88
CA CYS A 119 -1.88 1.34 -6.59
C CYS A 119 -1.32 2.58 -5.91
N PRO A 120 -2.16 3.59 -5.62
CA PRO A 120 -1.69 4.82 -4.97
C PRO A 120 -1.41 4.65 -3.48
N THR A 121 -1.86 3.56 -2.86
CA THR A 121 -1.65 3.30 -1.43
C THR A 121 -0.91 1.97 -1.21
N PRO A 122 0.30 1.80 -1.82
CA PRO A 122 1.07 0.59 -1.55
C PRO A 122 1.38 0.49 -0.05
N LEU A 123 1.65 -0.68 0.43
CA LEU A 123 1.84 -1.01 1.83
C LEU A 123 0.51 -1.14 2.58
N LEU A 124 -0.38 -0.14 2.53
CA LEU A 124 -1.75 -0.27 3.08
C LEU A 124 -2.53 -1.33 2.30
N VAL A 125 -2.40 -1.32 0.97
CA VAL A 125 -2.75 -2.46 0.13
C VAL A 125 -1.46 -3.26 -0.04
N PRO A 126 -1.41 -4.53 0.34
CA PRO A 126 -0.13 -5.26 0.38
C PRO A 126 0.36 -5.68 -1.01
N THR A 127 0.65 -4.71 -1.86
CA THR A 127 1.15 -4.97 -3.21
C THR A 127 2.54 -5.59 -3.19
N HIS A 128 3.29 -5.41 -2.10
CA HIS A 128 4.60 -6.04 -1.91
C HIS A 128 4.52 -7.56 -1.77
N ARG A 129 3.34 -8.11 -1.46
CA ARG A 129 3.13 -9.55 -1.35
C ARG A 129 2.90 -10.23 -2.69
N ILE A 130 2.89 -9.46 -3.77
CA ILE A 130 2.83 -10.00 -5.13
C ILE A 130 4.27 -10.18 -5.60
N VAL A 131 4.60 -11.40 -5.97
CA VAL A 131 5.94 -11.76 -6.43
C VAL A 131 5.90 -12.19 -7.90
N THR A 132 7.06 -12.30 -8.52
CA THR A 132 7.16 -12.77 -9.91
C THR A 132 6.77 -14.24 -10.00
N ALA A 133 6.59 -14.75 -11.22
CA ALA A 133 6.23 -16.14 -11.45
C ALA A 133 7.25 -17.11 -10.83
N THR A 134 8.49 -16.68 -10.63
CA THR A 134 9.53 -17.50 -10.00
C THR A 134 9.65 -17.25 -8.50
N GLY A 135 8.73 -16.47 -7.92
CA GLY A 135 8.68 -16.23 -6.47
C GLY A 135 9.61 -15.13 -5.98
N LYS A 136 10.09 -14.27 -6.86
CA LYS A 136 11.02 -13.20 -6.51
C LYS A 136 10.29 -11.88 -6.26
N PRO A 137 10.78 -11.05 -5.31
CA PRO A 137 10.25 -9.70 -5.13
C PRO A 137 10.39 -8.88 -6.39
N THR A 138 9.51 -7.88 -6.56
CA THR A 138 9.49 -7.04 -7.75
C THR A 138 10.47 -5.88 -7.70
N ASP A 139 10.93 -5.49 -6.50
CA ASP A 139 11.96 -4.45 -6.31
C ASP A 139 12.60 -4.60 -4.92
N ASP A 140 13.58 -3.74 -4.63
CA ASP A 140 14.34 -3.80 -3.38
C ASP A 140 13.50 -3.46 -2.16
N ILE A 141 12.57 -2.49 -2.27
CA ILE A 141 11.68 -2.13 -1.17
C ILE A 141 10.77 -3.30 -0.85
N ASN A 142 10.18 -3.92 -1.87
CA ASN A 142 9.31 -5.08 -1.68
C ASN A 142 10.08 -6.25 -1.10
N ALA A 143 11.32 -6.46 -1.52
CA ALA A 143 12.18 -7.48 -0.94
C ALA A 143 12.39 -7.26 0.57
N ALA A 144 12.66 -6.02 0.97
CA ALA A 144 12.86 -5.67 2.37
C ALA A 144 11.58 -5.88 3.19
N LEU A 145 10.43 -5.52 2.64
CA LEU A 145 9.14 -5.71 3.31
C LEU A 145 8.81 -7.18 3.48
N LEU A 146 9.06 -7.99 2.46
CA LEU A 146 8.82 -9.44 2.55
C LEU A 146 9.73 -10.09 3.58
N LYS A 147 10.99 -9.66 3.63
CA LYS A 147 11.93 -10.15 4.63
C LYS A 147 11.47 -9.79 6.04
N LEU A 148 10.96 -8.58 6.23
CA LEU A 148 10.40 -8.14 7.49
C LEU A 148 9.24 -9.05 7.91
N GLU A 149 8.36 -9.40 6.98
CA GLU A 149 7.17 -10.22 7.27
C GLU A 149 7.49 -11.68 7.56
N GLN A 150 8.70 -12.15 7.28
CA GLN A 150 9.14 -13.51 7.64
C GLN A 150 9.58 -13.60 9.09
N GLN A 151 9.72 -12.48 9.79
CA GLN A 151 10.13 -12.46 11.19
C GLN A 151 8.89 -12.40 12.09
N PRO A 152 8.97 -13.00 13.30
CA PRO A 152 7.83 -12.89 14.23
C PRO A 152 7.62 -11.45 14.67
N LEU A 153 6.37 -11.11 14.95
CA LEU A 153 6.05 -9.79 15.45
C LEU A 153 6.66 -9.60 16.84
N THR A 154 7.21 -8.41 17.07
CA THR A 154 7.73 -8.03 18.37
C THR A 154 6.68 -7.22 19.13
N ARG A 155 6.69 -7.32 20.44
CA ARG A 155 5.76 -6.59 21.30
C ARG A 155 6.48 -5.48 22.06
#